data_b9182ff72f237e672c79fa70d1fdf968
#
_entry.id   b9182ff72f237e672c79fa70d1fdf968
#
_cell.length_a   1.000
_cell.length_b   1.000
_cell.length_c   1.000
_cell.angle_alpha   90.00
_cell.angle_beta   90.00
_cell.angle_gamma   90.00
#
_symmetry.space_group_name_H-M   'P 1'
#
loop_
_entity.id
_entity.type
_entity.pdbx_description
1 polymer ?
#
loop_
_entity_poly.entity_id
_entity_poly.type
_entity_poly.pdbx_seq_one_letter_code
_entity_poly.pdbx_strand_id
1 'polypeptide(L)'
;MTQHQNGAASATGAADSYLAGLRERLAADGSLVTATAWRDRPVTIGSRADRKARWFGTKAELFVLAASVPEVDQALLTEYTGWALDYAKSLRGGLAGARNAALILPALITGNAQPAARTWAAQDARVLGTSLIGRPITVETSGSGVTRVTMYRGGSMYGGMFTGHVLEKAALYFP
;
A
#
# COMPACT_ATOMS: atom_id res chain seq x y z
N MET A 1 -14.42 -32.05 -11.45
CA MET A 1 -13.21 -31.20 -11.53
C MET A 1 -13.44 -29.73 -11.90
N THR A 2 -14.68 -29.22 -11.86
CA THR A 2 -15.06 -27.88 -12.40
C THR A 2 -15.25 -26.77 -11.35
N GLN A 3 -15.18 -27.07 -10.06
CA GLN A 3 -15.44 -26.06 -9.00
C GLN A 3 -14.25 -25.16 -8.66
N HIS A 4 -12.99 -25.59 -8.88
CA HIS A 4 -11.83 -24.75 -8.58
C HIS A 4 -11.58 -23.61 -9.57
N GLN A 5 -12.00 -23.72 -10.83
CA GLN A 5 -11.81 -22.67 -11.83
C GLN A 5 -12.76 -21.49 -11.65
N ASN A 6 -14.00 -21.74 -11.20
CA ASN A 6 -14.98 -20.66 -10.96
C ASN A 6 -14.62 -19.77 -9.75
N GLY A 7 -13.97 -20.33 -8.73
CA GLY A 7 -13.53 -19.57 -7.55
C GLY A 7 -12.42 -18.57 -7.85
N ALA A 8 -11.43 -18.96 -8.67
CA ALA A 8 -10.30 -18.09 -9.01
C ALA A 8 -10.72 -16.91 -9.91
N ALA A 9 -11.60 -17.14 -10.88
CA ALA A 9 -12.13 -16.07 -11.75
C ALA A 9 -12.97 -15.04 -10.96
N SER A 10 -13.76 -15.52 -9.99
CA SER A 10 -14.55 -14.65 -9.11
C SER A 10 -13.68 -13.81 -8.16
N ALA A 11 -12.60 -14.38 -7.63
CA ALA A 11 -11.66 -13.68 -6.75
C ALA A 11 -10.87 -12.60 -7.49
N THR A 12 -10.46 -12.86 -8.74
CA THR A 12 -9.78 -11.87 -9.58
C THR A 12 -10.73 -10.70 -9.90
N GLY A 13 -11.97 -10.96 -10.25
CA GLY A 13 -12.96 -9.91 -10.50
C GLY A 13 -13.25 -9.04 -9.27
N ALA A 14 -13.27 -9.62 -8.06
CA ALA A 14 -13.45 -8.87 -6.83
C ALA A 14 -12.23 -7.96 -6.53
N ALA A 15 -11.01 -8.46 -6.76
CA ALA A 15 -9.79 -7.68 -6.59
C ALA A 15 -9.68 -6.52 -7.58
N ASP A 16 -10.06 -6.73 -8.84
CA ASP A 16 -10.06 -5.70 -9.87
C ASP A 16 -11.11 -4.62 -9.59
N SER A 17 -12.32 -5.02 -9.14
CA SER A 17 -13.35 -4.08 -8.70
C SER A 17 -12.88 -3.24 -7.49
N TYR A 18 -12.18 -3.87 -6.56
CA TYR A 18 -11.61 -3.17 -5.41
C TYR A 18 -10.55 -2.14 -5.84
N LEU A 19 -9.66 -2.50 -6.79
CA LEU A 19 -8.68 -1.57 -7.36
C LEU A 19 -9.32 -0.38 -8.07
N ALA A 20 -10.42 -0.59 -8.79
CA ALA A 20 -11.17 0.49 -9.40
C ALA A 20 -11.70 1.46 -8.33
N GLY A 21 -12.36 0.96 -7.29
CA GLY A 21 -12.82 1.77 -6.16
C GLY A 21 -11.67 2.44 -5.39
N LEU A 22 -10.51 1.80 -5.27
CA LEU A 22 -9.32 2.42 -4.68
C LEU A 22 -8.87 3.64 -5.49
N ARG A 23 -8.84 3.56 -6.83
CA ARG A 23 -8.51 4.70 -7.71
C ARG A 23 -9.45 5.88 -7.48
N GLU A 24 -10.74 5.60 -7.35
CA GLU A 24 -11.75 6.64 -7.07
C GLU A 24 -11.53 7.29 -5.71
N ARG A 25 -11.26 6.51 -4.66
CA ARG A 25 -10.96 7.03 -3.31
C ARG A 25 -9.69 7.89 -3.29
N LEU A 26 -8.63 7.46 -3.98
CA LEU A 26 -7.39 8.22 -4.13
C LEU A 26 -7.62 9.54 -4.84
N ALA A 27 -8.34 9.53 -5.96
CA ALA A 27 -8.65 10.73 -6.73
C ALA A 27 -9.54 11.70 -5.93
N ALA A 28 -10.57 11.19 -5.24
CA ALA A 28 -11.46 11.99 -4.40
C ALA A 28 -10.73 12.68 -3.24
N ASP A 29 -9.66 12.06 -2.71
CA ASP A 29 -8.80 12.66 -1.67
C ASP A 29 -7.69 13.55 -2.25
N GLY A 30 -7.72 13.86 -3.56
CA GLY A 30 -6.78 14.77 -4.22
C GLY A 30 -5.40 14.17 -4.51
N SER A 31 -5.28 12.83 -4.53
CA SER A 31 -4.06 12.18 -4.99
C SER A 31 -3.94 12.23 -6.51
N LEU A 32 -2.73 12.43 -7.02
CA LEU A 32 -2.42 12.14 -8.41
C LEU A 32 -2.42 10.63 -8.60
N VAL A 33 -3.32 10.14 -9.44
CA VAL A 33 -3.45 8.71 -9.74
C VAL A 33 -2.77 8.40 -11.08
N THR A 34 -1.78 7.51 -11.05
CA THR A 34 -1.04 7.04 -12.21
C THR A 34 -0.94 5.51 -12.20
N ALA A 35 -0.30 4.94 -13.21
CA ALA A 35 -0.08 3.50 -13.29
C ALA A 35 1.35 3.19 -13.72
N THR A 36 1.83 2.03 -13.28
CA THR A 36 3.09 1.41 -13.71
C THR A 36 2.90 -0.10 -13.77
N ALA A 37 3.97 -0.85 -13.94
CA ALA A 37 3.94 -2.31 -13.91
C ALA A 37 5.00 -2.86 -12.94
N TRP A 38 4.66 -3.97 -12.31
CA TRP A 38 5.57 -4.81 -11.53
C TRP A 38 5.38 -6.26 -11.96
N ARG A 39 6.44 -6.92 -12.47
CA ARG A 39 6.37 -8.29 -13.01
C ARG A 39 5.19 -8.45 -14.00
N ASP A 40 5.07 -7.55 -14.96
CA ASP A 40 3.99 -7.51 -15.96
C ASP A 40 2.56 -7.34 -15.40
N ARG A 41 2.44 -7.04 -14.10
CA ARG A 41 1.15 -6.74 -13.46
C ARG A 41 0.94 -5.25 -13.36
N PRO A 42 -0.26 -4.76 -13.67
CA PRO A 42 -0.57 -3.34 -13.51
C PRO A 42 -0.56 -2.96 -12.03
N VAL A 43 0.12 -1.86 -11.73
CA VAL A 43 0.16 -1.25 -10.41
C VAL A 43 -0.49 0.11 -10.46
N THR A 44 -1.48 0.34 -9.62
CA THR A 44 -2.07 1.66 -9.39
C THR A 44 -1.20 2.43 -8.41
N ILE A 45 -0.85 3.66 -8.75
CA ILE A 45 -0.10 4.56 -7.90
C ILE A 45 -0.99 5.75 -7.54
N GLY A 46 -1.15 5.99 -6.25
CA GLY A 46 -1.67 7.27 -5.74
C GLY A 46 -0.54 8.03 -5.08
N SER A 47 -0.35 9.30 -5.43
CA SER A 47 0.66 10.14 -4.80
C SER A 47 0.08 11.47 -4.37
N ARG A 48 0.45 11.94 -3.18
CA ARG A 48 0.09 13.25 -2.66
C ARG A 48 1.15 13.78 -1.71
N ALA A 49 1.13 15.08 -1.49
CA ALA A 49 2.01 15.74 -0.56
C ALA A 49 1.20 16.54 0.45
N ASP A 50 1.43 16.28 1.71
CA ASP A 50 0.74 16.94 2.82
C ASP A 50 1.71 17.71 3.71
N ARG A 51 1.23 18.81 4.28
CA ARG A 51 1.91 19.58 5.31
C ARG A 51 0.94 19.83 6.45
N LYS A 52 1.37 19.53 7.68
CA LYS A 52 0.59 19.84 8.89
C LYS A 52 1.48 20.63 9.85
N ALA A 53 0.92 21.64 10.53
CA ALA A 53 1.68 22.49 11.46
C ALA A 53 2.44 21.66 12.52
N ARG A 54 1.84 20.57 13.02
CA ARG A 54 2.44 19.66 13.98
C ARG A 54 3.68 18.91 13.47
N TRP A 55 4.00 18.98 12.20
CA TRP A 55 5.19 18.35 11.61
C TRP A 55 6.38 19.31 11.49
N PHE A 56 6.31 20.47 12.18
CA PHE A 56 7.40 21.45 12.23
C PHE A 56 7.95 21.84 10.84
N GLY A 57 7.05 22.01 9.87
CA GLY A 57 7.40 22.37 8.49
C GLY A 57 7.88 21.21 7.62
N THR A 58 7.91 19.97 8.13
CA THR A 58 8.20 18.79 7.32
C THR A 58 7.05 18.53 6.35
N LYS A 59 7.40 18.25 5.09
CA LYS A 59 6.48 17.78 4.06
C LYS A 59 6.44 16.25 4.12
N ALA A 60 5.26 15.69 4.19
CA ALA A 60 5.06 14.25 4.05
C ALA A 60 4.53 13.94 2.64
N GLU A 61 5.25 13.11 1.90
CA GLU A 61 4.81 12.59 0.61
C GLU A 61 4.27 11.19 0.83
N LEU A 62 3.00 11.00 0.52
CA LEU A 62 2.33 9.71 0.64
C LEU A 62 2.22 9.07 -0.73
N PHE A 63 2.68 7.83 -0.82
CA PHE A 63 2.58 6.97 -1.99
C PHE A 63 1.79 5.72 -1.64
N VAL A 64 0.75 5.44 -2.39
CA VAL A 64 0.03 4.17 -2.38
C VAL A 64 0.38 3.43 -3.65
N LEU A 65 0.90 2.21 -3.55
CA LEU A 65 1.20 1.35 -4.70
C LEU A 65 0.39 0.08 -4.52
N ALA A 66 -0.59 -0.14 -5.39
CA ALA A 66 -1.53 -1.24 -5.25
C ALA A 66 -1.60 -2.13 -6.49
N ALA A 67 -1.48 -3.44 -6.30
CA ALA A 67 -1.58 -4.44 -7.35
C ALA A 67 -2.48 -5.60 -6.92
N SER A 68 -3.16 -6.23 -7.90
CA SER A 68 -3.90 -7.46 -7.71
C SER A 68 -3.03 -8.68 -8.00
N VAL A 69 -3.07 -9.66 -7.10
CA VAL A 69 -2.36 -10.94 -7.27
C VAL A 69 -3.28 -12.09 -6.83
N PRO A 70 -3.13 -13.30 -7.44
CA PRO A 70 -3.98 -14.44 -7.09
C PRO A 70 -3.85 -14.86 -5.63
N GLU A 71 -2.64 -14.88 -5.11
CA GLU A 71 -2.30 -15.27 -3.74
C GLU A 71 -1.11 -14.44 -3.24
N VAL A 72 -1.08 -14.17 -1.93
CA VAL A 72 0.02 -13.47 -1.26
C VAL A 72 0.66 -14.37 -0.23
N ASP A 73 1.91 -14.74 -0.46
CA ASP A 73 2.80 -15.30 0.55
C ASP A 73 3.74 -14.22 1.10
N GLN A 74 4.51 -14.57 2.13
CA GLN A 74 5.44 -13.63 2.75
C GLN A 74 6.55 -13.19 1.79
N ALA A 75 7.07 -14.09 0.95
CA ALA A 75 8.16 -13.78 0.03
C ALA A 75 7.72 -12.77 -1.03
N LEU A 76 6.54 -12.98 -1.62
CA LEU A 76 5.95 -12.07 -2.59
C LEU A 76 5.70 -10.69 -1.99
N LEU A 77 5.12 -10.63 -0.78
CA LEU A 77 4.85 -9.37 -0.09
C LEU A 77 6.14 -8.61 0.26
N THR A 78 7.17 -9.34 0.69
CA THR A 78 8.49 -8.76 0.99
C THR A 78 9.12 -8.18 -0.26
N GLU A 79 9.11 -8.93 -1.35
CA GLU A 79 9.68 -8.47 -2.63
C GLU A 79 8.91 -7.27 -3.19
N TYR A 80 7.58 -7.34 -3.20
CA TYR A 80 6.76 -6.22 -3.64
C TYR A 80 6.99 -4.95 -2.81
N THR A 81 7.11 -5.11 -1.50
CA THR A 81 7.40 -3.99 -0.59
C THR A 81 8.76 -3.37 -0.90
N GLY A 82 9.81 -4.18 -1.10
CA GLY A 82 11.12 -3.69 -1.50
C GLY A 82 11.08 -2.90 -2.80
N TRP A 83 10.46 -3.46 -3.83
CA TRP A 83 10.28 -2.79 -5.11
C TRP A 83 9.49 -1.46 -4.95
N ALA A 84 8.42 -1.44 -4.19
CA ALA A 84 7.60 -0.24 -3.99
C ALA A 84 8.37 0.88 -3.27
N LEU A 85 9.21 0.55 -2.30
CA LEU A 85 10.08 1.50 -1.61
C LEU A 85 11.12 2.10 -2.59
N ASP A 86 11.78 1.26 -3.40
CA ASP A 86 12.75 1.71 -4.39
C ASP A 86 12.09 2.54 -5.49
N TYR A 87 10.91 2.14 -5.95
CA TYR A 87 10.14 2.89 -6.93
C TYR A 87 9.73 4.26 -6.40
N ALA A 88 9.18 4.34 -5.20
CA ALA A 88 8.83 5.62 -4.57
C ALA A 88 10.06 6.52 -4.37
N LYS A 89 11.22 5.93 -4.03
CA LYS A 89 12.48 6.66 -3.95
C LYS A 89 12.88 7.25 -5.30
N SER A 90 12.72 6.52 -6.40
CA SER A 90 13.03 7.01 -7.75
C SER A 90 12.14 8.19 -8.18
N LEU A 91 10.88 8.20 -7.77
CA LEU A 91 9.93 9.29 -8.07
C LEU A 91 10.28 10.60 -7.36
N ARG A 92 10.96 10.54 -6.21
CA ARG A 92 11.30 11.74 -5.42
C ARG A 92 12.47 12.55 -6.00
N GLY A 93 13.23 11.99 -6.94
CA GLY A 93 14.45 12.62 -7.43
C GLY A 93 15.51 12.79 -6.35
N GLY A 94 16.70 13.28 -6.69
CA GLY A 94 17.84 13.45 -5.76
C GLY A 94 17.68 14.55 -4.68
N LEU A 95 16.53 15.20 -4.57
CA LEU A 95 16.26 16.31 -3.64
C LEU A 95 15.57 15.85 -2.34
N ALA A 96 15.86 14.67 -1.85
CA ALA A 96 15.44 14.21 -0.54
C ALA A 96 16.17 14.98 0.58
N GLY A 97 15.80 16.24 0.77
CA GLY A 97 16.30 17.03 1.90
C GLY A 97 15.76 16.48 3.23
N ALA A 98 16.47 16.75 4.34
CA ALA A 98 16.15 16.30 5.70
C ALA A 98 14.75 16.70 6.21
N ARG A 99 14.01 17.52 5.46
CA ARG A 99 12.65 17.99 5.79
C ARG A 99 11.53 17.32 5.02
N ASN A 100 11.79 16.25 4.26
CA ASN A 100 10.79 15.54 3.49
C ASN A 100 10.76 14.07 3.89
N ALA A 101 9.64 13.62 4.43
CA ALA A 101 9.39 12.20 4.69
C ALA A 101 8.57 11.59 3.55
N ALA A 102 8.87 10.36 3.15
CA ALA A 102 8.02 9.58 2.28
C ALA A 102 7.36 8.45 3.06
N LEU A 103 6.06 8.40 2.95
CA LEU A 103 5.19 7.38 3.55
C LEU A 103 4.69 6.50 2.41
N ILE A 104 5.02 5.24 2.42
CA ILE A 104 4.69 4.32 1.33
C ILE A 104 3.75 3.24 1.86
N LEU A 105 2.64 3.03 1.16
CA LEU A 105 1.66 1.98 1.42
C LEU A 105 1.67 0.98 0.25
N PRO A 106 2.59 -0.01 0.26
CA PRO A 106 2.58 -1.09 -0.70
C PRO A 106 1.40 -2.02 -0.37
N ALA A 107 0.44 -2.15 -1.28
CA ALA A 107 -0.77 -2.94 -1.06
C ALA A 107 -0.90 -4.06 -2.09
N LEU A 108 -1.04 -5.30 -1.64
CA LEU A 108 -1.42 -6.43 -2.48
C LEU A 108 -2.86 -6.83 -2.18
N ILE A 109 -3.69 -6.79 -3.24
CA ILE A 109 -5.09 -7.17 -3.20
C ILE A 109 -5.20 -8.60 -3.73
N THR A 110 -5.86 -9.47 -2.98
CA THR A 110 -5.90 -10.91 -3.27
C THR A 110 -7.19 -11.55 -2.76
N GLY A 111 -7.54 -12.71 -3.31
CA GLY A 111 -8.54 -13.58 -2.72
C GLY A 111 -8.01 -14.41 -1.54
N ASN A 112 -6.68 -14.55 -1.43
CA ASN A 112 -6.05 -15.38 -0.39
C ASN A 112 -4.68 -14.81 0.02
N ALA A 113 -4.56 -14.38 1.27
CA ALA A 113 -3.27 -14.06 1.87
C ALA A 113 -2.90 -15.16 2.89
N GLN A 114 -1.70 -15.73 2.74
CA GLN A 114 -1.21 -16.74 3.67
C GLN A 114 -0.99 -16.15 5.08
N PRO A 115 -1.14 -16.95 6.15
CA PRO A 115 -0.95 -16.49 7.53
C PRO A 115 0.41 -15.80 7.76
N ALA A 116 1.48 -16.34 7.17
CA ALA A 116 2.84 -15.77 7.28
C ALA A 116 2.92 -14.35 6.68
N ALA A 117 2.27 -14.11 5.53
CA ALA A 117 2.20 -12.79 4.90
C ALA A 117 1.45 -11.78 5.78
N ARG A 118 0.31 -12.18 6.34
CA ARG A 118 -0.45 -11.34 7.29
C ARG A 118 0.37 -10.99 8.53
N THR A 119 1.01 -11.99 9.13
CA THR A 119 1.89 -11.77 10.28
C THR A 119 3.00 -10.79 9.95
N TRP A 120 3.66 -10.96 8.80
CA TRP A 120 4.73 -10.08 8.35
C TRP A 120 4.24 -8.65 8.11
N ALA A 121 3.05 -8.46 7.50
CA ALA A 121 2.45 -7.15 7.27
C ALA A 121 2.10 -6.42 8.59
N ALA A 122 1.72 -7.16 9.63
CA ALA A 122 1.27 -6.61 10.91
C ALA A 122 2.42 -6.34 11.91
N GLN A 123 3.64 -6.81 11.65
CA GLN A 123 4.73 -6.78 12.66
C GLN A 123 5.29 -5.39 12.91
N ASP A 124 5.67 -4.65 11.88
CA ASP A 124 6.30 -3.33 12.01
C ASP A 124 6.30 -2.58 10.66
N ALA A 125 6.56 -1.26 10.73
CA ALA A 125 6.83 -0.47 9.56
C ALA A 125 8.24 -0.80 8.99
N ARG A 126 8.36 -0.79 7.66
CA ARG A 126 9.65 -0.98 6.99
C ARG A 126 10.28 0.39 6.75
N VAL A 127 11.50 0.56 7.24
CA VAL A 127 12.21 1.84 7.16
C VAL A 127 13.42 1.66 6.26
N LEU A 128 13.53 2.49 5.23
CA LEU A 128 14.69 2.57 4.35
C LEU A 128 15.36 3.94 4.54
N GLY A 129 16.49 3.94 5.25
CA GLY A 129 17.14 5.18 5.69
C GLY A 129 16.28 5.95 6.71
N THR A 130 16.47 7.25 6.80
CA THR A 130 15.77 8.11 7.78
C THR A 130 14.49 8.76 7.25
N SER A 131 14.18 8.60 5.97
CA SER A 131 13.15 9.39 5.29
C SER A 131 12.12 8.60 4.49
N LEU A 132 12.27 7.27 4.37
CA LEU A 132 11.29 6.39 3.72
C LEU A 132 10.72 5.40 4.74
N ILE A 133 9.41 5.39 4.87
CA ILE A 133 8.69 4.53 5.80
C ILE A 133 7.61 3.78 5.03
N GLY A 134 7.77 2.47 4.89
CA GLY A 134 6.82 1.57 4.23
C GLY A 134 5.94 0.85 5.24
N ARG A 135 4.64 0.80 4.98
CA ARG A 135 3.68 -0.04 5.72
C ARG A 135 3.00 -0.99 4.74
N PRO A 136 3.53 -2.21 4.58
CA PRO A 136 2.92 -3.18 3.68
C PRO A 136 1.50 -3.54 4.12
N ILE A 137 0.63 -3.69 3.13
CA ILE A 137 -0.80 -3.96 3.32
C ILE A 137 -1.18 -5.20 2.51
N THR A 138 -1.92 -6.12 3.12
CA THR A 138 -2.67 -7.12 2.38
C THR A 138 -4.15 -6.82 2.49
N VAL A 139 -4.86 -6.85 1.35
CA VAL A 139 -6.30 -6.70 1.27
C VAL A 139 -6.88 -7.98 0.71
N GLU A 140 -7.62 -8.70 1.53
CA GLU A 140 -8.32 -9.92 1.12
C GLU A 140 -9.74 -9.56 0.67
N THR A 141 -10.09 -9.99 -0.53
CA THR A 141 -11.42 -9.74 -1.15
C THR A 141 -12.10 -11.06 -1.51
N SER A 142 -13.42 -11.04 -1.47
CA SER A 142 -14.27 -12.11 -1.98
C SER A 142 -15.40 -11.51 -2.83
N GLY A 143 -16.25 -12.35 -3.39
CA GLY A 143 -17.43 -11.87 -4.13
C GLY A 143 -18.37 -10.94 -3.35
N SER A 144 -18.28 -10.94 -2.02
CA SER A 144 -19.02 -10.05 -1.12
C SER A 144 -18.29 -8.77 -0.73
N GLY A 145 -17.07 -8.53 -1.25
CA GLY A 145 -16.27 -7.35 -0.96
C GLY A 145 -15.01 -7.65 -0.15
N VAL A 146 -14.53 -6.67 0.64
CA VAL A 146 -13.35 -6.82 1.50
C VAL A 146 -13.68 -7.72 2.69
N THR A 147 -12.84 -8.72 2.90
CA THR A 147 -12.95 -9.63 4.05
C THR A 147 -11.96 -9.33 5.14
N ARG A 148 -10.79 -8.77 4.76
CA ARG A 148 -9.74 -8.42 5.71
C ARG A 148 -8.75 -7.41 5.13
N VAL A 149 -8.36 -6.45 5.95
CA VAL A 149 -7.20 -5.58 5.70
C VAL A 149 -6.18 -5.78 6.81
N THR A 150 -4.96 -6.15 6.45
CA THR A 150 -3.87 -6.37 7.40
C THR A 150 -2.74 -5.40 7.13
N MET A 151 -2.34 -4.65 8.16
CA MET A 151 -1.17 -3.76 8.16
C MET A 151 -0.72 -3.49 9.59
N TYR A 152 0.52 -3.06 9.75
CA TYR A 152 1.00 -2.55 11.04
C TYR A 152 0.34 -1.21 11.39
N ARG A 153 -0.23 -1.12 12.59
CA ARG A 153 -0.97 0.07 13.07
C ARG A 153 -0.26 0.81 14.22
N GLY A 154 0.87 0.32 14.66
CA GLY A 154 1.66 0.94 15.73
C GLY A 154 2.48 2.13 15.27
N GLY A 155 3.13 2.81 16.21
CA GLY A 155 4.14 3.83 15.95
C GLY A 155 5.44 3.21 15.42
N SER A 156 6.30 4.02 14.84
CA SER A 156 7.65 3.62 14.46
C SER A 156 8.67 4.54 15.14
N MET A 157 9.88 4.04 15.41
CA MET A 157 10.96 4.84 16.00
C MET A 157 11.28 6.06 15.12
N TYR A 158 11.28 5.88 13.79
CA TYR A 158 11.44 6.95 12.82
C TYR A 158 10.09 7.30 12.19
N GLY A 159 9.76 8.60 12.16
CA GLY A 159 8.52 9.08 11.55
C GLY A 159 7.24 8.79 12.36
N GLY A 160 7.36 8.52 13.66
CA GLY A 160 6.21 8.29 14.56
C GLY A 160 5.21 9.44 14.55
N MET A 161 5.66 10.69 14.30
CA MET A 161 4.80 11.87 14.15
C MET A 161 3.81 11.78 12.98
N PHE A 162 4.07 10.92 11.99
CA PHE A 162 3.21 10.71 10.83
C PHE A 162 2.22 9.55 11.03
N THR A 163 2.34 8.77 12.09
CA THR A 163 1.54 7.56 12.32
C THR A 163 0.05 7.83 12.22
N GLY A 164 -0.45 8.85 12.91
CA GLY A 164 -1.87 9.21 12.85
C GLY A 164 -2.36 9.55 11.44
N HIS A 165 -1.53 10.25 10.66
CA HIS A 165 -1.86 10.59 9.28
C HIS A 165 -1.87 9.36 8.36
N VAL A 166 -0.89 8.48 8.51
CA VAL A 166 -0.84 7.22 7.74
C VAL A 166 -2.06 6.34 8.06
N LEU A 167 -2.44 6.22 9.32
CA LEU A 167 -3.60 5.42 9.71
C LEU A 167 -4.93 6.02 9.23
N GLU A 168 -5.06 7.36 9.27
CA GLU A 168 -6.20 8.10 8.71
C GLU A 168 -6.34 7.79 7.21
N LYS A 169 -5.25 7.92 6.45
CA LYS A 169 -5.23 7.68 5.02
C LYS A 169 -5.41 6.20 4.66
N ALA A 170 -4.80 5.29 5.42
CA ALA A 170 -5.02 3.87 5.22
C ALA A 170 -6.49 3.47 5.45
N ALA A 171 -7.15 4.01 6.47
CA ALA A 171 -8.57 3.76 6.71
C ALA A 171 -9.48 4.33 5.60
N LEU A 172 -9.09 5.47 5.01
CA LEU A 172 -9.83 6.07 3.89
C LEU A 172 -9.67 5.25 2.59
N TYR A 173 -8.47 4.78 2.30
CA TYR A 173 -8.17 4.09 1.04
C TYR A 173 -8.48 2.60 1.10
N PHE A 174 -8.35 1.98 2.27
CA PHE A 174 -8.55 0.55 2.52
C PHE A 174 -9.58 0.32 3.63
N PRO A 175 -10.86 0.71 3.37
CA PRO A 175 -11.94 0.54 4.33
C PRO A 175 -12.28 -0.93 4.59
#